data_5e8d38e769f679e570ec934b698149e4
#
_entry.id   5e8d38e769f679e570ec934b698149e4
#
_cell.length_a   1.000
_cell.length_b   1.000
_cell.length_c   1.000
_cell.angle_alpha   90.00
_cell.angle_beta   90.00
_cell.angle_gamma   90.00
#
_symmetry.space_group_name_H-M   'P 1'
#
loop_
_entity.id
_entity.type
_entity.pdbx_description
1 polymer ?
#
loop_
_entity_poly.entity_id
_entity_poly.type
_entity_poly.pdbx_seq_one_letter_code
_entity_poly.pdbx_strand_id
1 'polypeptide(L)'
;MEGKYKVITLCGSTRFKDEFLEAQKRLTLEGNIVISVGLFGHSGDNEVWENMDEGTLTKTKEMLDDMHKRKIDMADEIYVINVGGYIGESTRSEIEYAEATGKAVKYLEQ
;
A
#
# COMPACT_ATOMS: atom_id res chain seq x y z
N MET A 1 -15.30 24.53 -6.81
CA MET A 1 -13.88 24.75 -7.10
C MET A 1 -13.21 23.46 -7.51
N GLU A 2 -12.55 23.48 -8.63
CA GLU A 2 -11.78 22.33 -9.08
C GLU A 2 -10.33 22.54 -8.69
N GLY A 3 -9.79 21.66 -7.87
CA GLY A 3 -8.41 21.73 -7.44
C GLY A 3 -7.64 20.53 -7.89
N LYS A 4 -6.34 20.66 -7.86
CA LYS A 4 -5.45 19.52 -8.04
C LYS A 4 -5.15 18.96 -6.66
N TYR A 5 -5.36 17.67 -6.52
CA TYR A 5 -5.11 16.99 -5.26
C TYR A 5 -3.92 16.03 -5.42
N LYS A 6 -3.05 16.02 -4.43
CA LYS A 6 -1.94 15.09 -4.41
C LYS A 6 -2.49 13.67 -4.30
N VAL A 7 -1.91 12.74 -5.04
CA VAL A 7 -2.28 11.32 -4.99
C VAL A 7 -1.23 10.58 -4.17
N ILE A 8 -1.67 9.90 -3.13
CA ILE A 8 -0.79 9.17 -2.21
C ILE A 8 -1.19 7.70 -2.19
N THR A 9 -0.24 6.82 -2.45
CA THR A 9 -0.47 5.39 -2.34
C THR A 9 0.12 4.89 -1.03
N LEU A 10 -0.70 4.17 -0.25
CA LEU A 10 -0.27 3.58 1.00
C LEU A 10 0.45 2.26 0.73
N CYS A 11 1.59 2.07 1.37
CA CYS A 11 2.38 0.85 1.30
C CYS A 11 2.65 0.35 2.71
N GLY A 12 2.78 -0.95 2.89
CA GLY A 12 3.08 -1.52 4.20
C GLY A 12 2.50 -2.92 4.34
N SER A 13 2.80 -3.57 5.45
CA SER A 13 2.27 -4.90 5.73
C SER A 13 0.75 -4.85 5.96
N THR A 14 0.04 -5.76 5.33
CA THR A 14 -1.42 -5.85 5.49
C THR A 14 -1.85 -6.27 6.89
N ARG A 15 -0.90 -6.61 7.76
CA ARG A 15 -1.19 -6.86 9.18
C ARG A 15 -1.56 -5.58 9.93
N PHE A 16 -1.22 -4.41 9.38
CA PHE A 16 -1.46 -3.12 10.02
C PHE A 16 -2.76 -2.46 9.52
N LYS A 17 -3.84 -3.24 9.46
CA LYS A 17 -5.12 -2.76 8.92
C LYS A 17 -5.62 -1.49 9.60
N ASP A 18 -5.59 -1.44 10.92
CA ASP A 18 -6.11 -0.28 11.65
C ASP A 18 -5.31 0.98 11.33
N GLU A 19 -4.00 0.85 11.25
CA GLU A 19 -3.12 1.98 10.92
C GLU A 19 -3.31 2.44 9.46
N PHE A 20 -3.54 1.50 8.54
CA PHE A 20 -3.91 1.84 7.17
C PHE A 20 -5.19 2.66 7.11
N LEU A 21 -6.23 2.21 7.82
CA LEU A 21 -7.52 2.90 7.81
C LEU A 21 -7.41 4.28 8.46
N GLU A 22 -6.66 4.40 9.54
CA GLU A 22 -6.45 5.67 10.21
C GLU A 22 -5.68 6.65 9.30
N ALA A 23 -4.60 6.19 8.66
CA ALA A 23 -3.82 7.03 7.75
C ALA A 23 -4.65 7.45 6.55
N GLN A 24 -5.42 6.53 5.97
CA GLN A 24 -6.31 6.82 4.85
C GLN A 24 -7.29 7.93 5.20
N LYS A 25 -7.92 7.83 6.36
CA LYS A 25 -8.88 8.83 6.83
C LYS A 25 -8.21 10.19 7.01
N ARG A 26 -7.08 10.21 7.72
CA ARG A 26 -6.36 11.45 8.02
C ARG A 26 -5.88 12.15 6.75
N LEU A 27 -5.24 11.40 5.86
CA LEU A 27 -4.72 11.97 4.63
C LEU A 27 -5.83 12.47 3.70
N THR A 28 -6.97 11.76 3.69
CA THR A 28 -8.14 12.19 2.91
C THR A 28 -8.67 13.52 3.44
N LEU A 29 -8.77 13.65 4.76
CA LEU A 29 -9.25 14.89 5.37
C LEU A 29 -8.28 16.06 5.16
N GLU A 30 -7.02 15.76 4.92
CA GLU A 30 -6.01 16.76 4.59
C GLU A 30 -6.05 17.20 3.13
N GLY A 31 -6.92 16.59 2.32
CA GLY A 31 -7.11 16.97 0.93
C GLY A 31 -6.34 16.15 -0.08
N ASN A 32 -6.01 14.90 0.25
CA ASN A 32 -5.28 14.01 -0.65
C ASN A 32 -6.19 12.91 -1.20
N ILE A 33 -5.91 12.49 -2.43
CA ILE A 33 -6.51 11.29 -2.99
C ILE A 33 -5.67 10.11 -2.49
N VAL A 34 -6.30 9.16 -1.81
CA VAL A 34 -5.57 8.05 -1.20
C VAL A 34 -5.90 6.74 -1.91
N ILE A 35 -4.86 6.03 -2.33
CA ILE A 35 -4.97 4.70 -2.92
C ILE A 35 -4.40 3.72 -1.89
N SER A 36 -5.19 2.71 -1.51
CA SER A 36 -4.78 1.75 -0.51
C SER A 36 -4.65 0.34 -1.10
N VAL A 37 -4.41 -0.64 -0.24
CA VAL A 37 -4.13 -2.01 -0.68
C VAL A 37 -5.36 -2.78 -1.15
N GLY A 38 -6.54 -2.38 -0.74
CA GLY A 38 -7.78 -3.03 -1.17
C GLY A 38 -8.07 -4.37 -0.49
N LEU A 39 -7.07 -5.04 0.03
CA LEU A 39 -7.20 -6.37 0.62
C LEU A 39 -6.23 -6.51 1.77
N PHE A 40 -6.74 -6.89 2.95
CA PHE A 40 -5.90 -7.10 4.13
C PHE A 40 -5.78 -8.60 4.42
N GLY A 41 -5.00 -9.29 3.58
CA GLY A 41 -4.85 -10.74 3.65
C GLY A 41 -4.29 -11.28 4.97
N HIS A 42 -3.69 -10.43 5.80
CA HIS A 42 -3.18 -10.82 7.13
C HIS A 42 -4.03 -10.25 8.27
N SER A 43 -5.11 -9.55 7.97
CA SER A 43 -5.92 -8.87 8.99
C SER A 43 -7.39 -8.79 8.56
N GLY A 44 -8.06 -9.92 8.54
CA GLY A 44 -9.49 -9.99 8.29
C GLY A 44 -9.90 -10.59 6.95
N ASP A 45 -8.99 -10.64 5.99
CA ASP A 45 -9.29 -11.20 4.66
C ASP A 45 -8.52 -12.49 4.38
N ASN A 46 -8.12 -13.19 5.43
CA ASN A 46 -7.33 -14.44 5.30
C ASN A 46 -8.07 -15.53 4.54
N GLU A 47 -9.41 -15.55 4.59
CA GLU A 47 -10.21 -16.57 3.91
C GLU A 47 -9.97 -16.56 2.39
N VAL A 48 -9.50 -15.45 1.85
CA VAL A 48 -9.18 -15.36 0.43
C VAL A 48 -8.14 -16.40 0.03
N TRP A 49 -7.19 -16.70 0.93
CA TRP A 49 -6.10 -17.63 0.66
C TRP A 49 -6.48 -19.09 0.88
N GLU A 50 -7.46 -19.34 1.74
CA GLU A 50 -7.77 -20.68 2.25
C GLU A 50 -8.24 -21.68 1.18
N ASN A 51 -8.89 -21.19 0.15
CA ASN A 51 -9.46 -22.05 -0.90
C ASN A 51 -8.67 -22.01 -2.20
N MET A 52 -7.50 -21.41 -2.20
CA MET A 52 -6.66 -21.35 -3.40
C MET A 52 -5.66 -22.50 -3.41
N ASP A 53 -5.52 -23.17 -4.57
CA ASP A 53 -4.43 -24.10 -4.74
C ASP A 53 -3.10 -23.32 -4.85
N GLU A 54 -1.98 -24.03 -4.74
CA GLU A 54 -0.65 -23.40 -4.70
C GLU A 54 -0.35 -22.56 -5.95
N GLY A 55 -0.71 -23.07 -7.14
CA GLY A 55 -0.47 -22.34 -8.38
C GLY A 55 -1.29 -21.07 -8.49
N THR A 56 -2.57 -21.13 -8.11
CA THR A 56 -3.45 -19.95 -8.10
C THR A 56 -2.97 -18.94 -7.07
N LEU A 57 -2.55 -19.40 -5.89
CA LEU A 57 -2.05 -18.53 -4.83
C LEU A 57 -0.83 -17.75 -5.30
N THR A 58 0.14 -18.43 -5.94
CA THR A 58 1.35 -17.79 -6.45
C THR A 58 1.02 -16.72 -7.50
N LYS A 59 0.16 -17.05 -8.46
CA LYS A 59 -0.23 -16.13 -9.51
C LYS A 59 -0.96 -14.92 -8.95
N THR A 60 -1.81 -15.14 -7.96
CA THR A 60 -2.57 -14.07 -7.33
C THR A 60 -1.62 -13.11 -6.59
N LYS A 61 -0.64 -13.65 -5.87
CA LYS A 61 0.33 -12.81 -5.17
C LYS A 61 1.18 -11.99 -6.14
N GLU A 62 1.61 -12.60 -7.25
CA GLU A 62 2.36 -11.90 -8.29
C GLU A 62 1.54 -10.77 -8.89
N MET A 63 0.27 -11.02 -9.16
CA MET A 63 -0.65 -10.02 -9.70
C MET A 63 -0.84 -8.87 -8.72
N LEU A 64 -1.02 -9.17 -7.42
CA LEU A 64 -1.21 -8.13 -6.41
C LEU A 64 0.05 -7.28 -6.24
N ASP A 65 1.23 -7.90 -6.29
CA ASP A 65 2.51 -7.17 -6.22
C ASP A 65 2.66 -6.23 -7.42
N ASP A 66 2.38 -6.72 -8.62
CA ASP A 66 2.46 -5.89 -9.82
C ASP A 66 1.42 -4.78 -9.78
N MET A 67 0.18 -5.12 -9.41
CA MET A 67 -0.89 -4.13 -9.30
C MET A 67 -0.53 -3.01 -8.34
N HIS A 68 0.11 -3.34 -7.22
CA HIS A 68 0.49 -2.31 -6.25
C HIS A 68 1.54 -1.36 -6.84
N LYS A 69 2.46 -1.87 -7.65
CA LYS A 69 3.41 -1.02 -8.37
C LYS A 69 2.71 -0.10 -9.36
N ARG A 70 1.63 -0.57 -10.01
CA ARG A 70 0.82 0.30 -10.87
C ARG A 70 0.15 1.40 -10.04
N LYS A 71 -0.30 1.07 -8.81
CA LYS A 71 -0.85 2.09 -7.91
C LYS A 71 0.22 3.15 -7.56
N ILE A 72 1.47 2.73 -7.38
CA ILE A 72 2.58 3.66 -7.15
C ILE A 72 2.79 4.55 -8.38
N ASP A 73 2.69 3.97 -9.58
CA ASP A 73 2.81 4.76 -10.81
C ASP A 73 1.78 5.89 -10.89
N MET A 74 0.60 5.66 -10.34
CA MET A 74 -0.51 6.63 -10.35
C MET A 74 -0.35 7.71 -9.29
N ALA A 75 0.58 7.56 -8.39
CA ALA A 75 0.72 8.43 -7.23
C ALA A 75 1.81 9.48 -7.42
N ASP A 76 1.70 10.56 -6.67
CA ASP A 76 2.77 11.56 -6.56
C ASP A 76 3.78 11.14 -5.50
N GLU A 77 3.30 10.42 -4.47
CA GLU A 77 4.16 9.92 -3.41
C GLU A 77 3.56 8.66 -2.79
N ILE A 78 4.40 7.92 -2.07
CA ILE A 78 3.92 6.81 -1.26
C ILE A 78 4.05 7.18 0.22
N TYR A 79 3.17 6.58 1.03
CA TYR A 79 3.17 6.74 2.47
C TYR A 79 3.29 5.35 3.09
N VAL A 80 4.41 5.10 3.76
CA VAL A 80 4.74 3.76 4.27
C VAL A 80 4.20 3.60 5.70
N ILE A 81 3.35 2.61 5.89
CA ILE A 81 2.78 2.27 7.21
C ILE A 81 3.76 1.33 7.90
N ASN A 82 4.73 1.90 8.59
CA ASN A 82 5.82 1.15 9.21
C ASN A 82 5.70 1.13 10.74
N VAL A 83 4.65 0.51 11.25
CA VAL A 83 4.38 0.43 12.68
C VAL A 83 5.56 -0.24 13.40
N GLY A 84 6.09 0.46 14.42
CA GLY A 84 7.27 -0.02 15.15
C GLY A 84 8.53 -0.08 14.29
N GLY A 85 8.53 0.60 13.14
CA GLY A 85 9.64 0.57 12.21
C GLY A 85 9.67 -0.65 11.28
N TYR A 86 8.66 -1.51 11.38
CA TYR A 86 8.64 -2.75 10.59
C TYR A 86 8.40 -2.47 9.10
N ILE A 87 9.29 -3.01 8.27
CA ILE A 87 9.17 -2.96 6.81
C ILE A 87 9.46 -4.38 6.28
N GLY A 88 8.45 -5.02 5.70
CA GLY A 88 8.61 -6.36 5.14
C GLY A 88 9.25 -6.32 3.75
N GLU A 89 9.50 -7.49 3.17
CA GLU A 89 10.14 -7.61 1.85
C GLU A 89 9.36 -6.93 0.74
N SER A 90 8.04 -7.17 0.68
CA SER A 90 7.19 -6.57 -0.36
C SER A 90 7.21 -5.06 -0.25
N THR A 91 7.11 -4.54 0.96
CA THR A 91 7.12 -3.09 1.19
C THR A 91 8.48 -2.49 0.82
N ARG A 92 9.57 -3.19 1.13
CA ARG A 92 10.91 -2.75 0.74
C ARG A 92 11.03 -2.63 -0.78
N SER A 93 10.51 -3.63 -1.51
CA SER A 93 10.49 -3.62 -2.97
C SER A 93 9.70 -2.43 -3.50
N GLU A 94 8.58 -2.11 -2.87
CA GLU A 94 7.73 -0.98 -3.25
C GLU A 94 8.44 0.35 -3.01
N ILE A 95 9.16 0.48 -1.89
CA ILE A 95 9.94 1.68 -1.60
C ILE A 95 11.02 1.87 -2.66
N GLU A 96 11.75 0.80 -2.98
CA GLU A 96 12.79 0.84 -4.02
C GLU A 96 12.22 1.24 -5.36
N TYR A 97 11.06 0.69 -5.71
CA TYR A 97 10.38 1.02 -6.96
C TYR A 97 9.96 2.48 -7.00
N ALA A 98 9.39 2.98 -5.90
CA ALA A 98 8.97 4.39 -5.82
C ALA A 98 10.18 5.32 -5.97
N GLU A 99 11.27 5.02 -5.30
CA GLU A 99 12.49 5.82 -5.40
C GLU A 99 13.07 5.79 -6.81
N ALA A 100 13.10 4.62 -7.45
CA ALA A 100 13.61 4.46 -8.81
C ALA A 100 12.77 5.22 -9.84
N THR A 101 11.49 5.41 -9.58
CA THR A 101 10.59 6.13 -10.49
C THR A 101 10.39 7.60 -10.09
N GLY A 102 11.16 8.09 -9.13
CA GLY A 102 11.17 9.50 -8.74
C GLY A 102 10.01 9.92 -7.85
N LYS A 103 9.35 8.98 -7.18
CA LYS A 103 8.26 9.32 -6.26
C LYS A 103 8.83 9.64 -4.89
N ALA A 104 8.19 10.59 -4.20
CA ALA A 104 8.54 10.90 -2.82
C ALA A 104 8.11 9.75 -1.91
N VAL A 105 8.87 9.50 -0.85
CA VAL A 105 8.57 8.44 0.11
C VAL A 105 8.45 9.06 1.50
N LYS A 106 7.28 8.88 2.11
CA LYS A 106 6.99 9.36 3.46
C LYS A 106 6.71 8.15 4.35
N TYR A 107 6.87 8.32 5.64
CA TYR A 107 6.73 7.22 6.60
C TYR A 107 5.79 7.61 7.73
N LEU A 108 5.02 6.65 8.22
CA LEU A 108 4.18 6.83 9.41
C LEU A 108 5.06 7.12 10.63
N GLU A 109 6.14 6.35 10.79
CA GLU A 109 7.11 6.53 11.88
C GLU A 109 8.46 6.93 11.31
N GLN A 110 8.97 8.01 11.82
CA GLN A 110 10.24 8.57 11.36
C GLN A 110 11.44 7.83 11.98
#